data_c1dbbaa5e528a8b0f71a3f9c8cd2996d
#
_entry.id   c1dbbaa5e528a8b0f71a3f9c8cd2996d
#
_cell.length_a   1.000
_cell.length_b   1.000
_cell.length_c   1.000
_cell.angle_alpha   90.00
_cell.angle_beta   90.00
_cell.angle_gamma   90.00
#
_symmetry.space_group_name_H-M   'P 1'
#
loop_
_entity.id
_entity.type
_entity.pdbx_description
1 polymer ?
#
loop_
_entity_poly.entity_id
_entity_poly.type
_entity_poly.pdbx_seq_one_letter_code
_entity_poly.pdbx_strand_id
1 'polypeptide(L)'
;MFLRNGPRTRNRAGNPGPGISAFAPIILLLLCSPLFAANKIKELQDHFDRDPHAATKIKTLDKLGLAEFESATKAGQAGDYTTVGFIFEKYRDNVRAAFELLRKEEPDPDRHGTSYRHLELQVRRGVREVEETLVVVPDPVRPPLQIVRQDLISFDDQLIHLLFPRRTKDPQKVPSPPEAKP
;
A
#
# COMPACT_ATOMS: atom_id res chain seq x y z
N MET A 1 57.93 72.34 -8.24
CA MET A 1 59.08 71.68 -7.54
C MET A 1 58.69 70.25 -7.26
N PHE A 2 59.55 69.34 -7.80
CA PHE A 2 59.61 67.89 -7.55
C PHE A 2 58.39 67.00 -7.86
N LEU A 3 58.39 66.24 -8.98
CA LEU A 3 59.01 64.96 -9.30
C LEU A 3 58.58 63.85 -8.25
N ARG A 4 58.07 62.64 -8.55
CA ARG A 4 58.57 61.60 -9.43
C ARG A 4 57.82 60.30 -9.17
N ASN A 5 57.62 59.52 -10.19
CA ASN A 5 57.69 58.05 -10.30
C ASN A 5 56.51 57.15 -9.88
N GLY A 6 55.91 56.55 -10.91
CA GLY A 6 55.31 55.25 -10.80
C GLY A 6 56.31 54.09 -10.67
N PRO A 7 55.86 52.90 -10.45
CA PRO A 7 56.01 51.96 -11.56
C PRO A 7 54.92 50.85 -11.67
N ARG A 8 54.74 50.46 -12.91
CA ARG A 8 54.62 49.10 -13.48
C ARG A 8 53.78 48.09 -12.79
N THR A 9 52.63 47.92 -13.36
CA THR A 9 51.78 46.76 -13.32
C THR A 9 52.44 45.54 -13.99
N ARG A 10 52.44 44.45 -13.29
CA ARG A 10 52.83 43.13 -13.82
C ARG A 10 51.56 42.33 -14.03
N ASN A 11 51.12 42.21 -15.28
CA ASN A 11 50.17 41.23 -15.73
C ASN A 11 50.62 39.81 -15.30
N ARG A 12 49.83 39.16 -14.52
CA ARG A 12 49.95 37.71 -14.27
C ARG A 12 48.73 37.04 -14.83
N ALA A 13 48.85 36.53 -16.03
CA ALA A 13 47.92 35.60 -16.63
C ALA A 13 47.77 34.39 -15.68
N GLY A 14 46.63 34.28 -15.06
CA GLY A 14 46.21 33.13 -14.27
C GLY A 14 45.35 32.21 -15.12
N ASN A 15 45.89 31.10 -15.43
CA ASN A 15 45.38 29.93 -16.13
C ASN A 15 43.99 29.53 -15.63
N PRO A 16 42.94 29.37 -16.47
CA PRO A 16 41.71 28.70 -16.08
C PRO A 16 41.96 27.20 -16.09
N GLY A 17 42.14 26.63 -14.89
CA GLY A 17 42.14 25.20 -14.72
C GLY A 17 40.80 24.58 -15.16
N PRO A 18 40.82 23.42 -15.82
CA PRO A 18 39.57 22.71 -16.18
C PRO A 18 38.98 22.08 -14.95
N GLY A 19 38.04 22.80 -14.31
CA GLY A 19 37.12 22.22 -13.33
C GLY A 19 36.13 21.36 -14.06
N ILE A 20 36.52 20.15 -14.36
CA ILE A 20 35.64 19.13 -14.93
C ILE A 20 34.60 18.81 -13.87
N SER A 21 33.40 19.28 -14.12
CA SER A 21 32.18 18.99 -13.40
C SER A 21 31.86 17.47 -13.51
N ALA A 22 32.43 16.67 -12.61
CA ALA A 22 32.26 15.21 -12.53
C ALA A 22 30.93 14.79 -11.87
N PHE A 23 29.99 15.71 -11.71
CA PHE A 23 28.69 15.44 -11.02
C PHE A 23 27.52 15.17 -11.97
N ALA A 24 27.70 15.24 -13.29
CA ALA A 24 26.63 15.06 -14.26
C ALA A 24 26.05 13.62 -14.40
N PRO A 25 26.77 12.51 -14.15
CA PRO A 25 26.19 11.18 -14.35
C PRO A 25 25.33 10.66 -13.21
N ILE A 26 25.40 11.23 -12.00
CA ILE A 26 24.64 10.71 -10.83
C ILE A 26 23.16 11.11 -10.88
N ILE A 27 22.84 12.25 -11.47
CA ILE A 27 21.45 12.74 -11.56
C ILE A 27 20.62 11.91 -12.55
N LEU A 28 21.23 11.34 -13.57
CA LEU A 28 20.52 10.54 -14.59
C LEU A 28 20.06 9.17 -14.09
N LEU A 29 20.75 8.59 -13.11
CA LEU A 29 20.41 7.28 -12.52
C LEU A 29 19.21 7.35 -11.56
N LEU A 30 18.94 8.49 -10.94
CA LEU A 30 17.82 8.69 -10.03
C LEU A 30 16.46 8.85 -10.75
N LEU A 31 16.46 9.21 -12.03
CA LEU A 31 15.24 9.41 -12.83
C LEU A 31 14.67 8.11 -13.44
N CYS A 32 15.43 7.01 -13.48
CA CYS A 32 15.00 5.75 -14.07
C CYS A 32 14.16 4.85 -13.12
N SER A 33 14.20 5.08 -11.81
CA SER A 33 13.56 4.21 -10.81
C SER A 33 12.02 4.22 -10.81
N PRO A 34 11.32 5.34 -11.02
CA PRO A 34 9.85 5.36 -10.96
C PRO A 34 9.17 4.65 -12.13
N LEU A 35 9.79 4.64 -13.32
CA LEU A 35 9.23 4.01 -14.52
C LEU A 35 9.13 2.48 -14.40
N PHE A 36 10.10 1.82 -13.77
CA PHE A 36 10.08 0.38 -13.56
C PHE A 36 8.99 -0.05 -12.57
N ALA A 37 8.79 0.70 -11.50
CA ALA A 37 7.76 0.42 -10.51
C ALA A 37 6.34 0.56 -11.10
N ALA A 38 6.09 1.62 -11.85
CA ALA A 38 4.81 1.86 -12.52
C ALA A 38 4.46 0.76 -13.53
N ASN A 39 5.42 0.29 -14.32
CA ASN A 39 5.22 -0.80 -15.26
C ASN A 39 4.89 -2.12 -14.57
N LYS A 40 5.55 -2.44 -13.45
CA LYS A 40 5.28 -3.64 -12.67
C LYS A 40 3.88 -3.63 -12.05
N ILE A 41 3.44 -2.51 -11.48
CA ILE A 41 2.09 -2.36 -10.93
C ILE A 41 1.06 -2.56 -12.02
N LYS A 42 1.25 -1.93 -13.19
CA LYS A 42 0.35 -2.08 -14.33
C LYS A 42 0.25 -3.54 -14.79
N GLU A 43 1.37 -4.24 -14.94
CA GLU A 43 1.41 -5.64 -15.33
C GLU A 43 0.66 -6.53 -14.33
N LEU A 44 0.90 -6.33 -13.03
CA LEU A 44 0.21 -7.05 -11.96
C LEU A 44 -1.28 -6.74 -11.92
N GLN A 45 -1.68 -5.47 -12.16
CA GLN A 45 -3.08 -5.08 -12.25
C GLN A 45 -3.76 -5.72 -13.45
N ASP A 46 -3.12 -5.68 -14.63
CA ASP A 46 -3.63 -6.32 -15.84
C ASP A 46 -3.79 -7.83 -15.66
N HIS A 47 -2.90 -8.47 -14.90
CA HIS A 47 -3.00 -9.89 -14.55
C HIS A 47 -4.17 -10.11 -13.57
N PHE A 48 -4.28 -9.30 -12.53
CA PHE A 48 -5.37 -9.36 -11.56
C PHE A 48 -6.73 -9.20 -12.24
N ASP A 49 -6.88 -8.23 -13.13
CA ASP A 49 -8.15 -7.93 -13.79
C ASP A 49 -8.59 -9.06 -14.72
N ARG A 50 -7.65 -9.69 -15.43
CA ARG A 50 -7.92 -10.78 -16.40
C ARG A 50 -8.14 -12.14 -15.75
N ASP A 51 -7.69 -12.35 -14.52
CA ASP A 51 -7.78 -13.67 -13.88
C ASP A 51 -9.23 -14.00 -13.51
N PRO A 52 -9.77 -15.12 -14.02
CA PRO A 52 -11.14 -15.51 -13.73
C PRO A 52 -11.28 -16.24 -12.39
N HIS A 53 -10.18 -16.68 -11.75
CA HIS A 53 -10.20 -17.54 -10.57
C HIS A 53 -9.84 -16.80 -9.29
N ALA A 54 -10.68 -16.93 -8.26
CA ALA A 54 -10.52 -16.25 -6.97
C ALA A 54 -9.16 -16.55 -6.31
N ALA A 55 -8.77 -17.83 -6.25
CA ALA A 55 -7.52 -18.24 -5.61
C ALA A 55 -6.27 -17.62 -6.27
N THR A 56 -6.25 -17.52 -7.61
CA THR A 56 -5.14 -16.88 -8.33
C THR A 56 -5.18 -15.36 -8.19
N LYS A 57 -6.38 -14.77 -8.24
CA LYS A 57 -6.59 -13.34 -8.03
C LYS A 57 -6.09 -12.90 -6.66
N ILE A 58 -6.35 -13.67 -5.60
CA ILE A 58 -5.85 -13.41 -4.23
C ILE A 58 -4.32 -13.49 -4.16
N LYS A 59 -3.70 -14.45 -4.84
CA LYS A 59 -2.23 -14.54 -4.92
C LYS A 59 -1.61 -13.36 -5.68
N THR A 60 -2.28 -12.88 -6.72
CA THR A 60 -1.85 -11.70 -7.47
C THR A 60 -2.02 -10.45 -6.64
N LEU A 61 -3.10 -10.34 -5.85
CA LEU A 61 -3.35 -9.24 -4.92
C LEU A 61 -2.22 -9.08 -3.89
N ASP A 62 -1.64 -10.19 -3.41
CA ASP A 62 -0.49 -10.14 -2.48
C ASP A 62 0.70 -9.38 -3.09
N LYS A 63 1.07 -9.73 -4.33
CA LYS A 63 2.19 -9.10 -5.04
C LYS A 63 1.86 -7.65 -5.45
N LEU A 64 0.64 -7.44 -5.90
CA LEU A 64 0.14 -6.12 -6.33
C LEU A 64 0.10 -5.17 -5.13
N GLY A 65 -0.49 -5.58 -4.01
CA GLY A 65 -0.56 -4.79 -2.79
C GLY A 65 0.81 -4.37 -2.28
N LEU A 66 1.79 -5.27 -2.25
CA LEU A 66 3.17 -4.92 -1.87
C LEU A 66 3.77 -3.84 -2.78
N ALA A 67 3.57 -3.95 -4.10
CA ALA A 67 4.08 -2.96 -5.05
C ALA A 67 3.33 -1.61 -4.93
N GLU A 68 2.02 -1.65 -4.68
CA GLU A 68 1.18 -0.48 -4.45
C GLU A 68 1.60 0.26 -3.16
N PHE A 69 1.80 -0.45 -2.04
CA PHE A 69 2.23 0.16 -0.77
C PHE A 69 3.62 0.78 -0.86
N GLU A 70 4.57 0.12 -1.54
CA GLU A 70 5.88 0.72 -1.81
C GLU A 70 5.76 2.00 -2.63
N SER A 71 4.86 2.02 -3.63
CA SER A 71 4.59 3.21 -4.44
C SER A 71 3.92 4.32 -3.63
N ALA A 72 2.94 3.97 -2.77
CA ALA A 72 2.29 4.93 -1.88
C ALA A 72 3.28 5.57 -0.90
N THR A 73 4.20 4.79 -0.34
CA THR A 73 5.27 5.29 0.53
C THR A 73 6.16 6.30 -0.20
N LYS A 74 6.59 5.98 -1.43
CA LYS A 74 7.39 6.89 -2.27
C LYS A 74 6.65 8.18 -2.62
N ALA A 75 5.37 8.06 -3.00
CA ALA A 75 4.52 9.22 -3.29
C ALA A 75 4.35 10.10 -2.05
N GLY A 76 4.12 9.50 -0.87
CA GLY A 76 4.02 10.21 0.40
C GLY A 76 5.30 10.96 0.76
N GLN A 77 6.47 10.35 0.58
CA GLN A 77 7.77 10.98 0.77
C GLN A 77 8.01 12.16 -0.19
N ALA A 78 7.44 12.10 -1.40
CA ALA A 78 7.47 13.18 -2.37
C ALA A 78 6.40 14.27 -2.12
N GLY A 79 5.50 14.07 -1.14
CA GLY A 79 4.38 14.98 -0.88
C GLY A 79 3.21 14.84 -1.86
N ASP A 80 3.22 13.83 -2.72
CA ASP A 80 2.13 13.54 -3.66
C ASP A 80 1.03 12.71 -2.98
N TYR A 81 0.28 13.36 -2.12
CA TYR A 81 -0.79 12.73 -1.36
C TYR A 81 -2.01 12.35 -2.22
N THR A 82 -2.17 12.96 -3.39
CA THR A 82 -3.21 12.59 -4.36
C THR A 82 -2.97 11.18 -4.88
N THR A 83 -1.74 10.89 -5.27
CA THR A 83 -1.33 9.54 -5.69
C THR A 83 -1.47 8.53 -4.55
N VAL A 84 -1.11 8.91 -3.31
CA VAL A 84 -1.31 8.05 -2.13
C VAL A 84 -2.77 7.65 -1.97
N GLY A 85 -3.69 8.62 -2.01
CA GLY A 85 -5.13 8.37 -1.91
C GLY A 85 -5.62 7.40 -3.00
N PHE A 86 -5.27 7.69 -4.25
CA PHE A 86 -5.65 6.85 -5.40
C PHE A 86 -5.16 5.40 -5.27
N ILE A 87 -3.94 5.17 -4.81
CA ILE A 87 -3.37 3.83 -4.63
C ILE A 87 -4.19 3.04 -3.60
N PHE A 88 -4.50 3.62 -2.44
CA PHE A 88 -5.26 2.93 -1.41
C PHE A 88 -6.72 2.71 -1.81
N GLU A 89 -7.35 3.62 -2.52
CA GLU A 89 -8.68 3.40 -3.11
C GLU A 89 -8.67 2.24 -4.09
N LYS A 90 -7.67 2.17 -4.97
CA LYS A 90 -7.51 1.08 -5.93
C LYS A 90 -7.30 -0.27 -5.22
N TYR A 91 -6.44 -0.30 -4.20
CA TYR A 91 -6.23 -1.49 -3.38
C TYR A 91 -7.54 -1.98 -2.73
N ARG A 92 -8.32 -1.10 -2.11
CA ARG A 92 -9.65 -1.42 -1.56
C ARG A 92 -10.57 -2.04 -2.62
N ASP A 93 -10.61 -1.46 -3.82
CA ASP A 93 -11.45 -1.95 -4.90
C ASP A 93 -10.98 -3.33 -5.39
N ASN A 94 -9.67 -3.58 -5.44
CA ASN A 94 -9.10 -4.89 -5.73
C ASN A 94 -9.47 -5.93 -4.66
N VAL A 95 -9.42 -5.57 -3.38
CA VAL A 95 -9.88 -6.42 -2.26
C VAL A 95 -11.35 -6.77 -2.44
N ARG A 96 -12.21 -5.79 -2.73
CA ARG A 96 -13.65 -5.99 -2.96
C ARG A 96 -13.87 -6.98 -4.10
N ALA A 97 -13.23 -6.77 -5.24
CA ALA A 97 -13.36 -7.64 -6.41
C ALA A 97 -12.91 -9.09 -6.11
N ALA A 98 -11.81 -9.25 -5.37
CA ALA A 98 -11.33 -10.57 -4.95
C ALA A 98 -12.30 -11.26 -3.99
N PHE A 99 -12.87 -10.53 -3.03
CA PHE A 99 -13.83 -11.03 -2.06
C PHE A 99 -15.15 -11.46 -2.71
N GLU A 100 -15.69 -10.65 -3.61
CA GLU A 100 -16.92 -10.97 -4.33
C GLU A 100 -16.75 -12.23 -5.19
N LEU A 101 -15.62 -12.32 -5.91
CA LEU A 101 -15.32 -13.51 -6.72
C LEU A 101 -15.13 -14.76 -5.84
N LEU A 102 -14.42 -14.64 -4.71
CA LEU A 102 -14.20 -15.72 -3.76
C LEU A 102 -15.55 -16.27 -3.25
N ARG A 103 -16.47 -15.40 -2.83
CA ARG A 103 -17.79 -15.80 -2.37
C ARG A 103 -18.64 -16.48 -3.45
N LYS A 104 -18.44 -16.11 -4.71
CA LYS A 104 -19.14 -16.70 -5.86
C LYS A 104 -18.59 -18.07 -6.23
N GLU A 105 -17.26 -18.25 -6.26
CA GLU A 105 -16.62 -19.49 -6.67
C GLU A 105 -16.53 -20.52 -5.54
N GLU A 106 -16.26 -20.05 -4.33
CA GLU A 106 -16.01 -20.87 -3.15
C GLU A 106 -16.98 -20.49 -2.02
N PRO A 107 -18.30 -20.75 -2.15
CA PRO A 107 -19.32 -20.27 -1.20
C PRO A 107 -19.24 -20.93 0.18
N ASP A 108 -18.50 -22.03 0.32
CA ASP A 108 -18.35 -22.78 1.57
C ASP A 108 -16.95 -22.54 2.18
N PRO A 109 -16.82 -21.61 3.17
CA PRO A 109 -15.56 -21.32 3.83
C PRO A 109 -14.96 -22.50 4.61
N ASP A 110 -15.78 -23.45 5.08
CA ASP A 110 -15.29 -24.62 5.81
C ASP A 110 -14.46 -25.53 4.91
N ARG A 111 -14.83 -25.62 3.63
CA ARG A 111 -14.09 -26.40 2.63
C ARG A 111 -12.93 -25.65 2.00
N HIS A 112 -13.05 -24.32 1.87
CA HIS A 112 -12.11 -23.47 1.14
C HIS A 112 -11.42 -22.45 2.05
N GLY A 113 -11.28 -22.75 3.33
CA GLY A 113 -10.73 -21.84 4.35
C GLY A 113 -9.35 -21.27 4.04
N THR A 114 -8.58 -21.91 3.18
CA THR A 114 -7.25 -21.42 2.78
C THR A 114 -7.34 -20.12 1.97
N SER A 115 -8.23 -20.07 0.96
CA SER A 115 -8.43 -18.86 0.14
C SER A 115 -8.95 -17.68 0.98
N TYR A 116 -9.92 -17.96 1.86
CA TYR A 116 -10.47 -16.95 2.79
C TYR A 116 -9.43 -16.41 3.75
N ARG A 117 -8.58 -17.27 4.34
CA ARG A 117 -7.47 -16.84 5.23
C ARG A 117 -6.43 -16.03 4.49
N HIS A 118 -6.09 -16.41 3.26
CA HIS A 118 -5.15 -15.63 2.46
C HIS A 118 -5.68 -14.23 2.19
N LEU A 119 -6.96 -14.11 1.81
CA LEU A 119 -7.57 -12.79 1.60
C LEU A 119 -7.63 -11.98 2.89
N GLU A 120 -8.00 -12.58 4.01
CA GLU A 120 -8.03 -11.94 5.32
C GLU A 120 -6.65 -11.36 5.71
N LEU A 121 -5.57 -12.12 5.50
CA LEU A 121 -4.22 -11.65 5.75
C LEU A 121 -3.85 -10.44 4.88
N GLN A 122 -4.30 -10.41 3.60
CA GLN A 122 -4.09 -9.25 2.72
C GLN A 122 -4.87 -8.03 3.21
N VAL A 123 -6.13 -8.22 3.58
CA VAL A 123 -6.97 -7.14 4.13
C VAL A 123 -6.35 -6.53 5.37
N ARG A 124 -5.92 -7.35 6.34
CA ARG A 124 -5.23 -6.87 7.55
C ARG A 124 -3.94 -6.11 7.27
N ARG A 125 -3.18 -6.58 6.27
CA ARG A 125 -2.00 -5.84 5.82
C ARG A 125 -2.40 -4.47 5.30
N GLY A 126 -3.42 -4.41 4.43
CA GLY A 126 -3.93 -3.15 3.90
C GLY A 126 -4.42 -2.18 4.99
N VAL A 127 -5.10 -2.68 6.02
CA VAL A 127 -5.52 -1.86 7.18
C VAL A 127 -4.30 -1.23 7.85
N ARG A 128 -3.25 -2.00 8.13
CA ARG A 128 -2.02 -1.48 8.77
C ARG A 128 -1.32 -0.43 7.91
N GLU A 129 -1.18 -0.67 6.62
CA GLU A 129 -0.53 0.28 5.70
C GLU A 129 -1.29 1.60 5.63
N VAL A 130 -2.63 1.56 5.60
CA VAL A 130 -3.45 2.77 5.68
C VAL A 130 -3.29 3.47 7.03
N GLU A 131 -3.26 2.74 8.14
CA GLU A 131 -3.07 3.29 9.49
C GLU A 131 -1.71 3.97 9.64
N GLU A 132 -0.64 3.35 9.17
CA GLU A 132 0.71 3.94 9.16
C GLU A 132 0.74 5.20 8.28
N THR A 133 0.07 5.17 7.13
CA THR A 133 -0.04 6.32 6.25
C THR A 133 -0.82 7.48 6.89
N LEU A 134 -1.92 7.19 7.60
CA LEU A 134 -2.73 8.19 8.30
C LEU A 134 -1.95 8.96 9.38
N VAL A 135 -0.90 8.38 9.94
CA VAL A 135 -0.04 9.06 10.93
C VAL A 135 0.78 10.17 10.30
N VAL A 136 1.22 9.99 9.06
CA VAL A 136 2.19 10.88 8.41
C VAL A 136 1.56 11.87 7.42
N VAL A 137 0.34 11.61 6.93
CA VAL A 137 -0.32 12.51 5.98
C VAL A 137 -0.92 13.74 6.67
N PRO A 138 -0.95 14.91 5.99
CA PRO A 138 -1.63 16.12 6.47
C PRO A 138 -3.14 15.92 6.68
N ASP A 139 -3.73 16.67 7.63
CA ASP A 139 -5.16 16.58 7.97
C ASP A 139 -6.12 16.63 6.78
N PRO A 140 -5.93 17.51 5.77
CA PRO A 140 -6.86 17.60 4.63
C PRO A 140 -6.95 16.31 3.79
N VAL A 141 -5.92 15.45 3.85
CA VAL A 141 -5.83 14.20 3.05
C VAL A 141 -6.38 12.99 3.81
N ARG A 142 -6.56 13.09 5.13
CA ARG A 142 -7.02 11.97 5.99
C ARG A 142 -8.42 11.45 5.68
N PRO A 143 -9.45 12.29 5.39
CA PRO A 143 -10.82 11.79 5.25
C PRO A 143 -10.99 10.67 4.21
N PRO A 144 -10.49 10.74 2.97
CA PRO A 144 -10.61 9.65 2.01
C PRO A 144 -9.89 8.38 2.48
N LEU A 145 -8.72 8.50 3.12
CA LEU A 145 -7.99 7.35 3.66
C LEU A 145 -8.73 6.69 4.84
N GLN A 146 -9.44 7.48 5.66
CA GLN A 146 -10.29 6.95 6.74
C GLN A 146 -11.45 6.13 6.18
N ILE A 147 -12.05 6.54 5.05
CA ILE A 147 -13.08 5.76 4.35
C ILE A 147 -12.50 4.42 3.87
N VAL A 148 -11.34 4.45 3.21
CA VAL A 148 -10.66 3.22 2.78
C VAL A 148 -10.38 2.29 3.96
N ARG A 149 -9.84 2.83 5.06
CA ARG A 149 -9.60 2.06 6.28
C ARG A 149 -10.88 1.39 6.80
N GLN A 150 -11.97 2.13 6.89
CA GLN A 150 -13.25 1.61 7.37
C GLN A 150 -13.80 0.50 6.47
N ASP A 151 -13.71 0.66 5.15
CA ASP A 151 -14.10 -0.35 4.18
C ASP A 151 -13.27 -1.64 4.36
N LEU A 152 -11.94 -1.51 4.51
CA LEU A 152 -11.06 -2.66 4.72
C LEU A 152 -11.36 -3.37 6.05
N ILE A 153 -11.63 -2.66 7.14
CA ILE A 153 -12.04 -3.23 8.42
C ILE A 153 -13.35 -4.00 8.25
N SER A 154 -14.32 -3.44 7.49
CA SER A 154 -15.59 -4.13 7.21
C SER A 154 -15.37 -5.44 6.44
N PHE A 155 -14.43 -5.50 5.51
CA PHE A 155 -14.08 -6.76 4.83
C PHE A 155 -13.40 -7.75 5.78
N ASP A 156 -12.50 -7.29 6.65
CA ASP A 156 -11.86 -8.14 7.67
C ASP A 156 -12.90 -8.78 8.59
N ASP A 157 -13.83 -7.99 9.12
CA ASP A 157 -14.92 -8.47 9.96
C ASP A 157 -15.79 -9.53 9.25
N GLN A 158 -16.15 -9.29 7.99
CA GLN A 158 -16.90 -10.26 7.19
C GLN A 158 -16.14 -11.56 6.99
N LEU A 159 -14.83 -11.49 6.68
CA LEU A 159 -13.96 -12.66 6.51
C LEU A 159 -13.82 -13.46 7.81
N ILE A 160 -13.65 -12.76 8.96
CA ILE A 160 -13.60 -13.40 10.28
C ILE A 160 -14.93 -14.10 10.59
N HIS A 161 -16.05 -13.49 10.31
CA HIS A 161 -17.35 -14.12 10.51
C HIS A 161 -17.55 -15.37 9.66
N LEU A 162 -17.05 -15.36 8.43
CA LEU A 162 -17.11 -16.52 7.53
C LEU A 162 -16.16 -17.64 7.97
N LEU A 163 -14.95 -17.29 8.43
CA LEU A 163 -13.95 -18.27 8.89
C LEU A 163 -14.26 -18.86 10.26
N PHE A 164 -14.90 -18.08 11.13
CA PHE A 164 -15.18 -18.46 12.51
C PHE A 164 -16.65 -18.19 12.84
N PRO A 165 -17.60 -18.90 12.19
CA PRO A 165 -19.01 -18.77 12.54
C PRO A 165 -19.13 -19.07 14.02
N ARG A 166 -19.56 -18.07 14.81
CA ARG A 166 -19.85 -18.31 16.24
C ARG A 166 -20.85 -19.44 16.27
N ARG A 167 -20.46 -20.61 16.74
CA ARG A 167 -21.45 -21.61 17.13
C ARG A 167 -22.35 -20.89 18.11
N THR A 168 -23.56 -20.59 17.68
CA THR A 168 -24.63 -20.19 18.59
C THR A 168 -24.63 -21.29 19.64
N LYS A 169 -24.09 -20.98 20.83
CA LYS A 169 -24.28 -21.88 21.99
C LYS A 169 -25.78 -22.08 22.04
N ASP A 170 -26.23 -23.30 21.85
CA ASP A 170 -27.60 -23.68 22.17
C ASP A 170 -27.94 -22.98 23.47
N PRO A 171 -29.09 -22.23 23.50
CA PRO A 171 -29.52 -21.57 24.72
C PRO A 171 -29.47 -22.64 25.80
N GLN A 172 -28.55 -22.46 26.76
CA GLN A 172 -28.25 -23.40 27.82
C GLN A 172 -29.49 -24.16 28.20
N LYS A 173 -29.45 -25.49 28.01
CA LYS A 173 -30.32 -26.40 28.75
C LYS A 173 -30.07 -26.09 30.23
N VAL A 174 -30.83 -25.17 30.77
CA VAL A 174 -30.83 -24.85 32.20
C VAL A 174 -31.06 -26.18 32.89
N PRO A 175 -30.14 -26.67 33.74
CA PRO A 175 -30.38 -27.86 34.50
C PRO A 175 -31.66 -27.64 35.32
N SER A 176 -32.69 -28.43 35.04
CA SER A 176 -33.91 -28.41 35.85
C SER A 176 -33.52 -28.60 37.33
N PRO A 177 -34.09 -27.79 38.26
CA PRO A 177 -33.81 -27.98 39.66
C PRO A 177 -34.14 -29.43 40.04
N PRO A 178 -33.39 -30.09 40.96
CA PRO A 178 -33.69 -31.42 41.40
C PRO A 178 -35.08 -31.42 42.05
N GLU A 179 -35.97 -32.25 41.48
CA GLU A 179 -37.30 -32.53 42.06
C GLU A 179 -37.08 -33.02 43.53
N ALA A 180 -37.54 -32.23 44.48
CA ALA A 180 -37.63 -32.69 45.90
C ALA A 180 -38.64 -33.83 45.94
N LYS A 181 -38.19 -35.05 46.19
CA LYS A 181 -39.04 -36.17 46.51
C LYS A 181 -39.71 -35.95 47.90
N PRO A 182 -40.97 -36.33 48.02
CA PRO A 182 -41.71 -36.22 49.30
C PRO A 182 -41.18 -37.18 50.37
#